data_6dd2450a49155d0c746eaa6995b56904
#
_entry.id   6dd2450a49155d0c746eaa6995b56904
#
_cell.length_a   1.000
_cell.length_b   1.000
_cell.length_c   1.000
_cell.angle_alpha   90.00
_cell.angle_beta   90.00
_cell.angle_gamma   90.00
#
_symmetry.space_group_name_H-M   'P 1'
#
loop_
_entity.id
_entity.type
_entity.pdbx_description
1 polymer ?
#
loop_
_entity_poly.entity_id
_entity_poly.type
_entity_poly.pdbx_seq_one_letter_code
_entity_poly.pdbx_strand_id
1 'polypeptide(L)'
;VFGLFTTMFVADRIPRKKMIGTGLLSSSIFSVAASFSPTFLPLILLSAAKGFLLSGATSVSMAYIAEEVSSRNKGKIMGLYIAGNALGGMAGRVISSWIGALYTWRIASVSIGLICALFAILFLLFSPRSTNFMPRKESFHTLIIANLQLITSKALIPFYLTGGLILGVFVSLYNYLGFYLTKAPFNFPEHYIHYIYLMYIFGIFGSIATAGLTRYFT
;
A
#
# COMPACT_ATOMS: atom_id res chain seq x y z
N VAL A 1 2.08 1.23 -11.96
CA VAL A 1 1.62 0.27 -12.98
C VAL A 1 2.78 -0.63 -13.41
N PHE A 2 3.91 -0.10 -13.94
CA PHE A 2 5.05 -0.92 -14.40
C PHE A 2 5.58 -1.87 -13.31
N GLY A 3 5.70 -1.41 -12.07
CA GLY A 3 6.13 -2.24 -10.94
C GLY A 3 5.20 -3.42 -10.68
N LEU A 4 3.90 -3.25 -10.84
CA LEU A 4 2.93 -4.34 -10.69
C LEU A 4 3.13 -5.41 -11.77
N PHE A 5 3.31 -5.00 -13.04
CA PHE A 5 3.58 -5.95 -14.13
C PHE A 5 4.86 -6.74 -13.91
N THR A 6 5.96 -6.07 -13.55
CA THR A 6 7.23 -6.78 -13.26
C THR A 6 7.10 -7.71 -12.06
N THR A 7 6.35 -7.31 -11.04
CA THR A 7 6.08 -8.15 -9.87
C THR A 7 5.38 -9.45 -10.24
N MET A 8 4.42 -9.44 -11.18
CA MET A 8 3.72 -10.65 -11.64
C MET A 8 4.68 -11.73 -12.13
N PHE A 9 5.78 -11.35 -12.78
CA PHE A 9 6.77 -12.30 -13.31
C PHE A 9 7.79 -12.76 -12.28
N VAL A 10 8.07 -11.91 -11.31
CA VAL A 10 9.09 -12.17 -10.28
C VAL A 10 8.50 -12.87 -9.07
N ALA A 11 7.22 -12.57 -8.77
CA ALA A 11 6.52 -13.05 -7.59
C ALA A 11 6.49 -14.58 -7.48
N ASP A 12 6.33 -15.29 -8.59
CA ASP A 12 6.27 -16.75 -8.60
C ASP A 12 7.63 -17.46 -8.55
N ARG A 13 8.72 -16.69 -8.55
CA ARG A 13 10.11 -17.20 -8.50
C ARG A 13 10.79 -16.96 -7.17
N ILE A 14 10.36 -15.99 -6.39
CA ILE A 14 10.97 -15.57 -5.12
C ILE A 14 10.02 -15.86 -3.96
N PRO A 15 10.51 -16.42 -2.84
CA PRO A 15 9.70 -16.62 -1.65
C PRO A 15 9.02 -15.34 -1.19
N ARG A 16 7.71 -15.41 -0.94
CA ARG A 16 6.84 -14.25 -0.66
C ARG A 16 7.39 -13.34 0.46
N LYS A 17 7.83 -13.94 1.58
CA LYS A 17 8.42 -13.21 2.71
C LYS A 17 9.63 -12.38 2.29
N LYS A 18 10.55 -12.95 1.52
CA LYS A 18 11.74 -12.22 1.04
C LYS A 18 11.34 -11.05 0.15
N MET A 19 10.42 -11.28 -0.80
CA MET A 19 9.98 -10.26 -1.73
C MET A 19 9.29 -9.08 -1.02
N ILE A 20 8.40 -9.36 -0.06
CA ILE A 20 7.76 -8.33 0.76
C ILE A 20 8.80 -7.55 1.57
N GLY A 21 9.65 -8.25 2.32
CA GLY A 21 10.62 -7.62 3.20
C GLY A 21 11.68 -6.80 2.46
N THR A 22 12.23 -7.32 1.36
CA THR A 22 13.20 -6.57 0.54
C THR A 22 12.54 -5.38 -0.15
N GLY A 23 11.31 -5.53 -0.66
CA GLY A 23 10.55 -4.43 -1.26
C GLY A 23 10.28 -3.30 -0.28
N LEU A 24 9.86 -3.63 0.96
CA LEU A 24 9.63 -2.64 2.02
C LEU A 24 10.92 -1.96 2.45
N LEU A 25 11.99 -2.70 2.69
CA LEU A 25 13.30 -2.15 3.08
C LEU A 25 13.86 -1.25 1.99
N SER A 26 13.90 -1.71 0.75
CA SER A 26 14.40 -0.91 -0.36
C SER A 26 13.58 0.37 -0.55
N SER A 27 12.24 0.27 -0.48
CA SER A 27 11.38 1.46 -0.60
C SER A 27 11.62 2.46 0.53
N SER A 28 11.93 1.99 1.74
CA SER A 28 12.29 2.83 2.89
C SER A 28 13.62 3.57 2.66
N ILE A 29 14.64 2.87 2.15
CA ILE A 29 15.93 3.47 1.79
C ILE A 29 15.75 4.55 0.74
N PHE A 30 14.97 4.29 -0.33
CA PHE A 30 14.67 5.30 -1.35
C PHE A 30 13.86 6.47 -0.80
N SER A 31 12.99 6.24 0.18
CA SER A 31 12.26 7.32 0.86
C SER A 31 13.20 8.26 1.62
N VAL A 32 14.15 7.69 2.34
CA VAL A 32 15.19 8.47 3.05
C VAL A 32 16.10 9.18 2.05
N ALA A 33 16.57 8.49 1.01
CA ALA A 33 17.42 9.09 -0.01
C ALA A 33 16.72 10.25 -0.74
N ALA A 34 15.44 10.14 -1.03
CA ALA A 34 14.64 11.18 -1.68
C ALA A 34 14.58 12.48 -0.86
N SER A 35 14.64 12.39 0.48
CA SER A 35 14.63 13.57 1.35
C SER A 35 15.88 14.45 1.21
N PHE A 36 17.00 13.87 0.78
CA PHE A 36 18.27 14.58 0.54
C PHE A 36 18.39 15.12 -0.89
N SER A 37 17.38 14.96 -1.73
CA SER A 37 17.42 15.43 -3.13
C SER A 37 17.58 16.96 -3.17
N PRO A 38 18.59 17.47 -3.89
CA PRO A 38 18.82 18.91 -4.02
C PRO A 38 17.86 19.54 -5.03
N THR A 39 17.40 18.79 -6.02
CA THR A 39 16.53 19.26 -7.11
C THR A 39 15.34 18.35 -7.29
N PHE A 40 14.38 18.79 -8.11
CA PHE A 40 13.13 18.07 -8.34
C PHE A 40 13.31 16.77 -9.13
N LEU A 41 14.28 16.72 -10.06
CA LEU A 41 14.51 15.53 -10.90
C LEU A 41 14.95 14.30 -10.11
N PRO A 42 16.00 14.34 -9.26
CA PRO A 42 16.35 13.22 -8.38
C PRO A 42 15.20 12.80 -7.45
N LEU A 43 14.41 13.77 -6.95
CA LEU A 43 13.26 13.48 -6.12
C LEU A 43 12.23 12.61 -6.85
N ILE A 44 11.90 12.95 -8.10
CA ILE A 44 10.96 12.16 -8.92
C ILE A 44 11.52 10.77 -9.19
N LEU A 45 12.79 10.67 -9.60
CA LEU A 45 13.41 9.38 -9.94
C LEU A 45 13.44 8.44 -8.73
N LEU A 46 13.85 8.94 -7.57
CA LEU A 46 13.87 8.16 -6.32
C LEU A 46 12.46 7.77 -5.86
N SER A 47 11.48 8.67 -6.03
CA SER A 47 10.08 8.40 -5.71
C SER A 47 9.48 7.37 -6.67
N ALA A 48 9.83 7.41 -7.94
CA ALA A 48 9.43 6.39 -8.92
C ALA A 48 10.03 5.02 -8.60
N ALA A 49 11.32 4.97 -8.25
CA ALA A 49 11.99 3.75 -7.82
C ALA A 49 11.36 3.18 -6.54
N LYS A 50 11.07 4.04 -5.55
CA LYS A 50 10.32 3.68 -4.34
C LYS A 50 8.97 3.04 -4.66
N GLY A 51 8.18 3.69 -5.52
CA GLY A 51 6.85 3.20 -5.91
C GLY A 51 6.92 1.86 -6.66
N PHE A 52 7.94 1.70 -7.51
CA PHE A 52 8.20 0.45 -8.24
C PHE A 52 8.47 -0.71 -7.28
N LEU A 53 9.35 -0.54 -6.31
CA LEU A 53 9.71 -1.56 -5.32
C LEU A 53 8.56 -1.88 -4.36
N LEU A 54 7.82 -0.84 -3.92
CA LEU A 54 6.70 -1.00 -3.00
C LEU A 54 5.53 -1.75 -3.65
N SER A 55 5.32 -1.61 -4.96
CA SER A 55 4.25 -2.32 -5.67
C SER A 55 4.37 -3.83 -5.55
N GLY A 56 5.59 -4.36 -5.52
CA GLY A 56 5.87 -5.77 -5.31
C GLY A 56 5.46 -6.26 -3.92
N ALA A 57 5.76 -5.49 -2.89
CA ALA A 57 5.43 -5.86 -1.52
C ALA A 57 3.91 -5.92 -1.30
N THR A 58 3.17 -4.92 -1.76
CA THR A 58 1.71 -4.84 -1.55
C THR A 58 0.94 -5.91 -2.31
N SER A 59 1.29 -6.17 -3.56
CA SER A 59 0.59 -7.16 -4.39
C SER A 59 0.82 -8.61 -3.90
N VAL A 60 2.01 -8.90 -3.38
CA VAL A 60 2.37 -10.25 -2.92
C VAL A 60 1.88 -10.54 -1.50
N SER A 61 1.59 -9.51 -0.69
CA SER A 61 1.15 -9.71 0.70
C SER A 61 -0.14 -10.50 0.82
N MET A 62 -1.11 -10.26 -0.06
CA MET A 62 -2.36 -11.04 -0.09
C MET A 62 -2.12 -12.52 -0.45
N ALA A 63 -1.25 -12.76 -1.44
CA ALA A 63 -0.87 -14.12 -1.82
C ALA A 63 -0.14 -14.85 -0.68
N TYR A 64 0.76 -14.16 0.02
CA TYR A 64 1.45 -14.70 1.19
C TYR A 64 0.48 -15.14 2.28
N ILE A 65 -0.52 -14.29 2.62
CA ILE A 65 -1.55 -14.66 3.59
C ILE A 65 -2.38 -15.86 3.09
N ALA A 66 -2.73 -15.87 1.80
CA ALA A 66 -3.53 -16.94 1.22
C ALA A 66 -2.81 -18.29 1.23
N GLU A 67 -1.48 -18.30 1.08
CA GLU A 67 -0.64 -19.49 1.04
C GLU A 67 -0.31 -20.02 2.44
N GLU A 68 0.02 -19.14 3.41
CA GLU A 68 0.56 -19.53 4.71
C GLU A 68 -0.51 -19.67 5.82
N VAL A 69 -1.68 -19.06 5.65
CA VAL A 69 -2.74 -19.07 6.65
C VAL A 69 -3.73 -20.19 6.37
N SER A 70 -4.09 -20.95 7.43
CA SER A 70 -5.10 -22.01 7.36
C SER A 70 -6.46 -21.48 6.88
N SER A 71 -7.22 -22.27 6.12
CA SER A 71 -8.52 -21.90 5.55
C SER A 71 -9.49 -21.36 6.60
N ARG A 72 -9.47 -21.90 7.82
CA ARG A 72 -10.33 -21.47 8.93
C ARG A 72 -10.09 -20.01 9.35
N ASN A 73 -8.84 -19.53 9.31
CA ASN A 73 -8.45 -18.20 9.80
C ASN A 73 -8.20 -17.21 8.66
N LYS A 74 -8.24 -17.65 7.41
CA LYS A 74 -7.88 -16.84 6.23
C LYS A 74 -8.69 -15.55 6.15
N GLY A 75 -10.00 -15.60 6.28
CA GLY A 75 -10.87 -14.44 6.23
C GLY A 75 -10.56 -13.42 7.33
N LYS A 76 -10.32 -13.88 8.56
CA LYS A 76 -9.97 -13.03 9.71
C LYS A 76 -8.63 -12.31 9.48
N ILE A 77 -7.61 -13.03 9.02
CA ILE A 77 -6.26 -12.46 8.78
C ILE A 77 -6.28 -11.52 7.59
N MET A 78 -7.02 -11.83 6.53
CA MET A 78 -7.22 -10.90 5.40
C MET A 78 -7.93 -9.61 5.82
N GLY A 79 -8.98 -9.72 6.63
CA GLY A 79 -9.67 -8.55 7.19
C GLY A 79 -8.74 -7.68 8.04
N LEU A 80 -7.90 -8.30 8.88
CA LEU A 80 -6.90 -7.61 9.67
C LEU A 80 -5.82 -6.92 8.80
N TYR A 81 -5.41 -7.57 7.71
CA TYR A 81 -4.48 -6.98 6.74
C TYR A 81 -5.07 -5.72 6.08
N ILE A 82 -6.34 -5.78 5.66
CA ILE A 82 -7.04 -4.64 5.04
C ILE A 82 -7.17 -3.49 6.05
N ALA A 83 -7.58 -3.79 7.30
CA ALA A 83 -7.65 -2.80 8.37
C ALA A 83 -6.27 -2.20 8.68
N GLY A 84 -5.22 -3.01 8.73
CA GLY A 84 -3.83 -2.57 8.88
C GLY A 84 -3.36 -1.65 7.76
N ASN A 85 -3.75 -1.93 6.51
CA ASN A 85 -3.47 -1.07 5.36
C ASN A 85 -4.13 0.31 5.50
N ALA A 86 -5.40 0.35 5.93
CA ALA A 86 -6.12 1.60 6.15
C ALA A 86 -5.51 2.40 7.31
N LEU A 87 -5.20 1.74 8.43
CA LEU A 87 -4.52 2.35 9.59
C LEU A 87 -3.13 2.89 9.20
N GLY A 88 -2.33 2.10 8.49
CA GLY A 88 -1.02 2.53 8.02
C GLY A 88 -1.08 3.72 7.07
N GLY A 89 -2.05 3.72 6.15
CA GLY A 89 -2.31 4.84 5.24
C GLY A 89 -2.70 6.13 5.97
N MET A 90 -3.56 6.03 6.98
CA MET A 90 -3.95 7.13 7.85
C MET A 90 -2.74 7.63 8.69
N ALA A 91 -2.12 6.74 9.42
CA ALA A 91 -1.00 7.08 10.30
C ALA A 91 0.15 7.75 9.52
N GLY A 92 0.48 7.21 8.35
CA GLY A 92 1.51 7.79 7.48
C GLY A 92 1.19 9.23 7.06
N ARG A 93 -0.06 9.52 6.70
CA ARG A 93 -0.50 10.87 6.33
C ARG A 93 -0.53 11.83 7.52
N VAL A 94 -1.08 11.39 8.65
CA VAL A 94 -1.14 12.19 9.88
C VAL A 94 0.28 12.55 10.36
N ILE A 95 1.15 11.54 10.47
CA ILE A 95 2.52 11.73 10.95
C ILE A 95 3.32 12.63 9.99
N SER A 96 3.25 12.35 8.68
CA SER A 96 4.00 13.14 7.69
C SER A 96 3.51 14.58 7.61
N SER A 97 2.20 14.82 7.66
CA SER A 97 1.62 16.16 7.66
C SER A 97 1.96 16.92 8.95
N TRP A 98 1.88 16.27 10.09
CA TRP A 98 2.20 16.86 11.38
C TRP A 98 3.69 17.25 11.48
N ILE A 99 4.59 16.33 11.15
CA ILE A 99 6.03 16.61 11.14
C ILE A 99 6.37 17.66 10.09
N GLY A 100 5.73 17.61 8.91
CA GLY A 100 5.94 18.58 7.84
C GLY A 100 5.51 19.99 8.22
N ALA A 101 4.44 20.14 9.00
CA ALA A 101 3.96 21.41 9.51
C ALA A 101 4.86 22.01 10.62
N LEU A 102 5.45 21.16 11.47
CA LEU A 102 6.33 21.59 12.56
C LEU A 102 7.77 21.86 12.11
N TYR A 103 8.25 21.13 11.12
CA TYR A 103 9.64 21.17 10.65
C TYR A 103 9.70 21.40 9.13
N THR A 104 10.05 20.36 8.40
CA THR A 104 10.15 20.39 6.93
C THR A 104 9.65 19.08 6.33
N TRP A 105 9.27 19.11 5.06
CA TRP A 105 8.90 17.91 4.31
C TRP A 105 10.04 16.87 4.25
N ARG A 106 11.31 17.33 4.30
CA ARG A 106 12.49 16.47 4.34
C ARG A 106 12.53 15.64 5.61
N ILE A 107 12.36 16.28 6.77
CA ILE A 107 12.33 15.60 8.07
C ILE A 107 11.14 14.63 8.11
N ALA A 108 9.98 15.03 7.63
CA ALA A 108 8.82 14.14 7.53
C ALA A 108 9.12 12.90 6.69
N SER A 109 9.77 13.07 5.52
CA SER A 109 10.12 11.95 4.64
C SER A 109 11.14 11.00 5.26
N VAL A 110 12.16 11.53 5.96
CA VAL A 110 13.13 10.72 6.71
C VAL A 110 12.42 9.94 7.81
N SER A 111 11.60 10.60 8.61
CA SER A 111 10.89 9.97 9.74
C SER A 111 10.00 8.81 9.27
N ILE A 112 9.21 9.02 8.22
CA ILE A 112 8.38 7.96 7.63
C ILE A 112 9.26 6.84 7.06
N GLY A 113 10.35 7.18 6.37
CA GLY A 113 11.30 6.19 5.85
C GLY A 113 11.89 5.31 6.95
N LEU A 114 12.31 5.89 8.08
CA LEU A 114 12.86 5.15 9.22
C LEU A 114 11.80 4.28 9.90
N ILE A 115 10.59 4.79 10.09
CA ILE A 115 9.46 4.01 10.64
C ILE A 115 9.16 2.81 9.73
N CYS A 116 9.07 3.02 8.42
CA CYS A 116 8.85 1.94 7.46
C CYS A 116 10.00 0.92 7.46
N ALA A 117 11.26 1.37 7.57
CA ALA A 117 12.42 0.48 7.68
C ALA A 117 12.35 -0.39 8.94
N LEU A 118 11.99 0.21 10.08
CA LEU A 118 11.78 -0.51 11.33
C LEU A 118 10.73 -1.61 11.17
N PHE A 119 9.55 -1.29 10.64
CA PHE A 119 8.50 -2.27 10.40
C PHE A 119 8.89 -3.34 9.38
N ALA A 120 9.68 -2.98 8.35
CA ALA A 120 10.20 -3.95 7.39
C ALA A 120 11.16 -4.94 8.05
N ILE A 121 12.04 -4.47 8.94
CA ILE A 121 12.94 -5.31 9.71
C ILE A 121 12.15 -6.22 10.67
N LEU A 122 11.19 -5.66 11.41
CA LEU A 122 10.30 -6.44 12.28
C LEU A 122 9.55 -7.52 11.49
N PHE A 123 9.04 -7.18 10.32
CA PHE A 123 8.41 -8.16 9.43
C PHE A 123 9.38 -9.28 9.03
N LEU A 124 10.61 -8.96 8.63
CA LEU A 124 11.61 -9.95 8.24
C LEU A 124 12.01 -10.87 9.41
N LEU A 125 12.06 -10.33 10.61
CA LEU A 125 12.42 -11.11 11.81
C LEU A 125 11.27 -12.01 12.29
N PHE A 126 10.09 -11.44 12.44
CA PHE A 126 8.97 -12.10 13.15
C PHE A 126 7.98 -12.84 12.25
N SER A 127 7.86 -12.47 10.96
CA SER A 127 6.93 -13.18 10.08
C SER A 127 7.35 -14.62 9.82
N PRO A 128 6.41 -15.56 9.68
CA PRO A 128 6.69 -16.93 9.32
C PRO A 128 7.48 -17.04 8.00
N ARG A 129 8.21 -18.11 7.82
CA ARG A 129 8.85 -18.40 6.53
C ARG A 129 7.76 -18.79 5.52
N SER A 130 8.01 -18.51 4.23
CA SER A 130 7.14 -18.98 3.14
C SER A 130 7.37 -20.49 2.94
N THR A 131 6.65 -21.30 3.72
CA THR A 131 6.80 -22.77 3.72
C THR A 131 5.93 -23.43 2.66
N ASN A 132 4.79 -22.83 2.37
CA ASN A 132 3.82 -23.34 1.38
C ASN A 132 4.03 -22.73 -0.02
N PHE A 133 5.07 -21.94 -0.18
CA PHE A 133 5.41 -21.36 -1.47
C PHE A 133 5.96 -22.41 -2.41
N MET A 134 5.29 -22.62 -3.54
CA MET A 134 5.74 -23.49 -4.63
C MET A 134 6.18 -22.61 -5.82
N PRO A 135 7.49 -22.55 -6.13
CA PRO A 135 7.97 -21.80 -7.27
C PRO A 135 7.37 -22.37 -8.57
N ARG A 136 6.67 -21.55 -9.32
CA ARG A 136 6.17 -21.92 -10.65
C ARG A 136 7.24 -21.57 -11.70
N LYS A 137 7.59 -22.55 -12.52
CA LYS A 137 8.51 -22.40 -13.67
C LYS A 137 7.74 -22.21 -14.98
N GLU A 138 6.64 -21.51 -14.95
CA GLU A 138 5.87 -21.25 -16.16
C GLU A 138 6.62 -20.32 -17.10
N SER A 139 6.41 -20.54 -18.42
CA SER A 139 6.97 -19.66 -19.44
C SER A 139 6.42 -18.24 -19.29
N PHE A 140 7.27 -17.25 -19.56
CA PHE A 140 6.87 -15.83 -19.59
C PHE A 140 5.65 -15.58 -20.48
N HIS A 141 5.60 -16.26 -21.62
CA HIS A 141 4.48 -16.16 -22.57
C HIS A 141 3.16 -16.68 -21.98
N THR A 142 3.20 -17.82 -21.28
CA THR A 142 2.02 -18.40 -20.61
C THR A 142 1.48 -17.47 -19.52
N LEU A 143 2.37 -16.86 -18.73
CA LEU A 143 1.99 -15.90 -17.69
C LEU A 143 1.33 -14.64 -18.28
N ILE A 144 1.86 -14.11 -19.39
CA ILE A 144 1.25 -12.96 -20.08
C ILE A 144 -0.16 -13.30 -20.53
N ILE A 145 -0.34 -14.44 -21.22
CA ILE A 145 -1.66 -14.83 -21.75
C ILE A 145 -2.65 -15.01 -20.61
N ALA A 146 -2.28 -15.73 -19.55
CA ALA A 146 -3.15 -15.95 -18.39
C ALA A 146 -3.58 -14.62 -17.73
N ASN A 147 -2.65 -13.69 -17.57
CA ASN A 147 -2.95 -12.37 -17.00
C ASN A 147 -3.82 -11.51 -17.93
N LEU A 148 -3.56 -11.53 -19.24
CA LEU A 148 -4.42 -10.83 -20.21
C LEU A 148 -5.84 -11.40 -20.21
N GLN A 149 -6.01 -12.71 -20.12
CA GLN A 149 -7.32 -13.35 -20.02
C GLN A 149 -8.06 -12.91 -18.74
N LEU A 150 -7.37 -12.77 -17.60
CA LEU A 150 -7.98 -12.27 -16.37
C LEU A 150 -8.39 -10.80 -16.52
N ILE A 151 -7.53 -9.94 -17.06
CA ILE A 151 -7.82 -8.50 -17.24
C ILE A 151 -8.98 -8.29 -18.21
N THR A 152 -9.07 -9.10 -19.26
CA THR A 152 -10.13 -8.99 -20.29
C THR A 152 -11.40 -9.77 -19.94
N SER A 153 -11.42 -10.49 -18.83
CA SER A 153 -12.57 -11.25 -18.37
C SER A 153 -13.78 -10.36 -18.11
N LYS A 154 -14.84 -10.53 -18.88
CA LYS A 154 -16.09 -9.76 -18.74
C LYS A 154 -16.70 -9.87 -17.34
N ALA A 155 -16.50 -10.99 -16.66
CA ALA A 155 -16.98 -11.20 -15.30
C ALA A 155 -16.21 -10.37 -14.26
N LEU A 156 -14.93 -10.05 -14.50
CA LEU A 156 -14.06 -9.33 -13.56
C LEU A 156 -14.00 -7.81 -13.83
N ILE A 157 -14.30 -7.36 -15.05
CA ILE A 157 -14.27 -5.94 -15.41
C ILE A 157 -15.10 -5.05 -14.46
N PRO A 158 -16.37 -5.40 -14.10
CA PRO A 158 -17.14 -4.57 -13.18
C PRO A 158 -16.46 -4.41 -11.81
N PHE A 159 -15.82 -5.46 -11.29
CA PHE A 159 -15.09 -5.40 -10.03
C PHE A 159 -13.85 -4.50 -10.12
N TYR A 160 -13.10 -4.57 -11.23
CA TYR A 160 -11.95 -3.69 -11.45
C TYR A 160 -12.36 -2.23 -11.56
N LEU A 161 -13.44 -1.95 -12.32
CA LEU A 161 -13.96 -0.60 -12.47
C LEU A 161 -14.47 -0.04 -11.15
N THR A 162 -15.27 -0.81 -10.43
CA THR A 162 -15.80 -0.37 -9.12
C THR A 162 -14.67 -0.12 -8.12
N GLY A 163 -13.72 -1.05 -7.98
CA GLY A 163 -12.58 -0.87 -7.08
C GLY A 163 -11.69 0.30 -7.49
N GLY A 164 -11.43 0.45 -8.79
CA GLY A 164 -10.64 1.55 -9.33
C GLY A 164 -11.29 2.90 -9.12
N LEU A 165 -12.60 3.02 -9.36
CA LEU A 165 -13.37 4.25 -9.16
C LEU A 165 -13.42 4.64 -7.68
N ILE A 166 -13.76 3.69 -6.79
CA ILE A 166 -13.82 3.95 -5.35
C ILE A 166 -12.45 4.44 -4.85
N LEU A 167 -11.39 3.71 -5.18
CA LEU A 167 -10.04 4.09 -4.76
C LEU A 167 -9.59 5.41 -5.39
N GLY A 168 -9.89 5.63 -6.67
CA GLY A 168 -9.55 6.85 -7.40
C GLY A 168 -10.22 8.08 -6.78
N VAL A 169 -11.53 8.03 -6.54
CA VAL A 169 -12.27 9.13 -5.87
C VAL A 169 -11.72 9.37 -4.48
N PHE A 170 -11.51 8.32 -3.71
CA PHE A 170 -10.99 8.41 -2.35
C PHE A 170 -9.61 9.07 -2.30
N VAL A 171 -8.66 8.61 -3.11
CA VAL A 171 -7.30 9.16 -3.15
C VAL A 171 -7.30 10.60 -3.66
N SER A 172 -8.09 10.90 -4.71
CA SER A 172 -8.18 12.25 -5.28
C SER A 172 -8.76 13.23 -4.26
N LEU A 173 -9.84 12.85 -3.58
CA LEU A 173 -10.48 13.67 -2.56
C LEU A 173 -9.49 14.05 -1.45
N TYR A 174 -8.83 13.06 -0.85
CA TYR A 174 -7.92 13.32 0.26
C TYR A 174 -6.66 14.08 -0.15
N ASN A 175 -6.14 13.87 -1.36
CA ASN A 175 -4.98 14.63 -1.84
C ASN A 175 -5.34 16.08 -2.18
N TYR A 176 -6.56 16.31 -2.70
CA TYR A 176 -6.99 17.66 -3.09
C TYR A 176 -7.54 18.48 -1.93
N LEU A 177 -8.20 17.83 -0.97
CA LEU A 177 -8.92 18.49 0.12
C LEU A 177 -8.00 19.40 0.96
N GLY A 178 -6.77 18.98 1.21
CA GLY A 178 -5.78 19.81 1.93
C GLY A 178 -5.52 21.13 1.22
N PHE A 179 -5.29 21.12 -0.08
CA PHE A 179 -5.06 22.32 -0.87
C PHE A 179 -6.32 23.18 -1.02
N TYR A 180 -7.49 22.55 -1.08
CA TYR A 180 -8.75 23.25 -1.22
C TYR A 180 -9.11 24.04 0.04
N LEU A 181 -8.93 23.44 1.20
CA LEU A 181 -9.28 24.05 2.48
C LEU A 181 -8.32 25.17 2.91
N THR A 182 -7.07 25.16 2.45
CA THR A 182 -6.12 26.25 2.75
C THR A 182 -6.37 27.52 1.97
N LYS A 183 -7.16 27.45 0.90
CA LYS A 183 -7.51 28.59 0.05
C LYS A 183 -8.81 29.28 0.50
N ALA A 184 -9.01 30.52 0.05
CA ALA A 184 -10.28 31.23 0.21
C ALA A 184 -11.43 30.44 -0.43
N PRO A 185 -12.62 30.43 0.17
CA PRO A 185 -13.06 31.18 1.35
C PRO A 185 -12.73 30.55 2.70
N PHE A 186 -12.21 29.32 2.74
CA PHE A 186 -12.04 28.54 3.98
C PHE A 186 -10.86 29.01 4.83
N ASN A 187 -9.73 29.34 4.19
CA ASN A 187 -8.48 29.80 4.84
C ASN A 187 -8.10 28.93 6.07
N PHE A 188 -8.31 27.60 5.94
CA PHE A 188 -8.07 26.66 7.03
C PHE A 188 -6.56 26.60 7.33
N PRO A 189 -6.14 26.78 8.60
CA PRO A 189 -4.73 26.77 8.94
C PRO A 189 -4.06 25.44 8.61
N GLU A 190 -2.89 25.47 7.96
CA GLU A 190 -2.17 24.29 7.49
C GLU A 190 -1.87 23.28 8.61
N HIS A 191 -1.62 23.76 9.82
CA HIS A 191 -1.32 22.92 10.98
C HIS A 191 -2.51 22.06 11.46
N TYR A 192 -3.74 22.31 10.98
CA TYR A 192 -4.90 21.47 11.29
C TYR A 192 -5.26 20.48 10.17
N ILE A 193 -4.61 20.53 9.01
CA ILE A 193 -4.94 19.67 7.87
C ILE A 193 -4.78 18.18 8.20
N HIS A 194 -3.83 17.83 9.07
CA HIS A 194 -3.63 16.45 9.49
C HIS A 194 -4.85 15.82 10.17
N TYR A 195 -5.73 16.61 10.79
CA TYR A 195 -6.97 16.09 11.40
C TYR A 195 -7.97 15.56 10.37
N ILE A 196 -7.92 16.03 9.11
CA ILE A 196 -8.78 15.54 8.04
C ILE A 196 -8.52 14.05 7.79
N TYR A 197 -7.27 13.62 7.92
CA TYR A 197 -6.92 12.22 7.73
C TYR A 197 -7.44 11.30 8.85
N LEU A 198 -7.82 11.83 10.01
CA LEU A 198 -8.48 11.04 11.06
C LEU A 198 -9.86 10.52 10.62
N MET A 199 -10.48 11.11 9.61
CA MET A 199 -11.72 10.61 9.04
C MET A 199 -11.61 9.17 8.46
N TYR A 200 -10.39 8.70 8.18
CA TYR A 200 -10.13 7.29 7.84
C TYR A 200 -10.63 6.31 8.92
N ILE A 201 -10.69 6.76 10.18
CA ILE A 201 -11.20 5.97 11.30
C ILE A 201 -12.63 5.50 11.03
N PHE A 202 -13.48 6.37 10.49
CA PHE A 202 -14.86 6.00 10.13
C PHE A 202 -14.91 4.94 9.02
N GLY A 203 -13.99 5.01 8.05
CA GLY A 203 -13.84 3.97 7.03
C GLY A 203 -13.44 2.61 7.61
N ILE A 204 -12.57 2.61 8.62
CA ILE A 204 -12.14 1.39 9.31
C ILE A 204 -13.33 0.77 10.07
N PHE A 205 -14.08 1.57 10.83
CA PHE A 205 -15.29 1.10 11.51
C PHE A 205 -16.33 0.58 10.54
N GLY A 206 -16.57 1.28 9.43
CA GLY A 206 -17.46 0.83 8.36
C GLY A 206 -17.04 -0.52 7.77
N SER A 207 -15.76 -0.71 7.51
CA SER A 207 -15.21 -1.97 7.00
C SER A 207 -15.40 -3.13 7.99
N ILE A 208 -15.14 -2.91 9.28
CA ILE A 208 -15.34 -3.91 10.33
C ILE A 208 -16.84 -4.24 10.48
N ALA A 209 -17.69 -3.24 10.48
CA ALA A 209 -19.15 -3.42 10.57
C ALA A 209 -19.69 -4.24 9.39
N THR A 210 -19.24 -3.95 8.17
CA THR A 210 -19.61 -4.70 6.96
C THR A 210 -19.17 -6.15 7.04
N ALA A 211 -17.96 -6.41 7.51
CA ALA A 211 -17.46 -7.78 7.71
C ALA A 211 -18.29 -8.57 8.75
N GLY A 212 -18.85 -7.88 9.74
CA GLY A 212 -19.79 -8.46 10.70
C GLY A 212 -21.16 -8.76 10.08
N LEU A 213 -21.68 -7.83 9.27
CA LEU A 213 -23.00 -7.95 8.61
C LEU A 213 -23.06 -9.05 7.57
N THR A 214 -22.00 -9.29 6.79
CA THR A 214 -21.96 -10.36 5.80
C THR A 214 -22.20 -11.75 6.42
N ARG A 215 -21.93 -11.90 7.71
CA ARG A 215 -22.16 -13.14 8.44
C ARG A 215 -23.66 -13.47 8.64
N TYR A 216 -24.55 -12.48 8.49
CA TYR A 216 -26.01 -12.64 8.62
C TYR A 216 -26.71 -12.79 7.27
N PHE A 217 -26.03 -12.53 6.16
CA PHE A 217 -26.59 -12.58 4.80
C PHE A 217 -26.08 -13.75 3.96
N THR A 218 -25.22 -14.59 4.50
CA THR A 218 -24.76 -15.88 3.96
C THR A 218 -25.25 -17.03 4.80
#